data_717b456d14d0f2b4729418ee84d84d2c
#
_entry.id   717b456d14d0f2b4729418ee84d84d2c
#
_cell.length_a   1.000
_cell.length_b   1.000
_cell.length_c   1.000
_cell.angle_alpha   90.00
_cell.angle_beta   90.00
_cell.angle_gamma   90.00
#
_symmetry.space_group_name_H-M   'P 1'
#
loop_
_entity.id
_entity.type
_entity.pdbx_description
1 polymer ?
#
loop_
_entity_poly.entity_id
_entity_poly.type
_entity_poly.pdbx_seq_one_letter_code
_entity_poly.pdbx_strand_id
1 'polypeptide(L)'
;MVGGCTTDRIIKGGMIMSQNILAKEYDAVVIGAGNGGLTAAATLAGKGLKTLLLEQHNLPGGFATSFVRGRFEFEPSLHEISDFGPSEDKGNLRALLEDRIGIDTEWIRVPEAYRLVIPNEIGGRLDINVPFGVEEYIGKIEEYVPGSSHSVRRFVYLCGEVVDALNYIAESKGNADKKVLTDKYSNFLKTAPYSLQQVLDSLKMPYLAQKIVTAYWCYLGMGTKGMSFTLFAAMLYKYITKGAYLPKHRSHGYTCALDMKIRELGGHIEYNTKAEKILVENGQVVGVETSQGDKIKTNHVVSNASPHLVYNQLIYPKTEVPDMAYKTCNARKVGFSAFVVYLGLDKTFEELGLNEYGYFVYSIPDTNDIYDDFSVLSRPMGQATICLNNAIPDCSPPGTSIMSFTTLYRGECWADVKPEDYFDLKSKLADDMIDEFEKALNVNIRDSIEEIEIATPSTFAHYTKAFNGSVYGYEPGPWDSILPRLMCMNDENYIEGLQFSGGFAVRCHGYSSSLMSGEMAALLTYKRFLEVNKE
;
A
#
# COMPACT_ATOMS: atom_id res chain seq x y z
N MET A 1 25.35 -17.74 1.48
CA MET A 1 26.22 -16.90 2.35
C MET A 1 25.54 -15.54 2.40
N VAL A 2 24.87 -15.27 3.51
CA VAL A 2 24.13 -14.02 3.71
C VAL A 2 25.17 -12.97 4.07
N GLY A 3 25.40 -12.01 3.17
CA GLY A 3 26.19 -10.82 3.45
C GLY A 3 25.41 -9.91 4.38
N GLY A 4 25.68 -10.01 5.67
CA GLY A 4 25.14 -9.10 6.65
C GLY A 4 25.64 -7.69 6.38
N CYS A 5 24.76 -6.71 6.46
CA CYS A 5 25.11 -5.30 6.59
C CYS A 5 25.77 -5.12 7.97
N THR A 6 27.06 -5.43 8.03
CA THR A 6 27.86 -5.26 9.25
C THR A 6 28.40 -3.84 9.27
N THR A 7 27.87 -3.04 10.17
CA THR A 7 28.59 -1.88 10.71
C THR A 7 29.75 -2.39 11.54
N ASP A 8 30.93 -2.59 10.93
CA ASP A 8 32.18 -2.74 11.67
C ASP A 8 32.53 -1.42 12.36
N ARG A 9 32.06 -1.25 13.59
CA ARG A 9 32.66 -0.34 14.57
C ARG A 9 33.24 -1.17 15.70
N ILE A 10 34.56 -1.25 15.71
CA ILE A 10 35.37 -1.80 16.78
C ILE A 10 35.02 -1.12 18.11
N ILE A 11 34.48 -1.90 19.04
CA ILE A 11 34.24 -1.48 20.43
C ILE A 11 35.59 -1.38 21.14
N LYS A 12 36.14 -0.17 21.25
CA LYS A 12 37.09 0.15 22.33
C LYS A 12 36.32 0.99 23.35
N GLY A 13 36.28 0.50 24.59
CA GLY A 13 35.54 1.09 25.68
C GLY A 13 35.87 2.57 25.89
N GLY A 14 34.86 3.39 25.72
CA GLY A 14 34.83 4.81 25.96
C GLY A 14 33.46 5.30 25.50
N MET A 15 32.79 6.03 26.36
CA MET A 15 31.52 6.72 26.09
C MET A 15 31.73 7.56 24.82
N ILE A 16 31.29 7.06 23.65
CA ILE A 16 31.32 7.84 22.41
C ILE A 16 30.16 8.82 22.53
N MET A 17 30.46 10.07 22.93
CA MET A 17 29.58 11.19 22.62
C MET A 17 29.33 11.14 21.12
N SER A 18 28.06 11.03 20.68
CA SER A 18 27.68 11.18 19.28
C SER A 18 28.14 12.57 18.85
N GLN A 19 29.22 12.65 18.10
CA GLN A 19 29.54 13.88 17.39
C GLN A 19 28.38 14.12 16.43
N ASN A 20 27.80 15.32 16.48
CA ASN A 20 26.78 15.81 15.56
C ASN A 20 27.21 15.54 14.10
N ILE A 21 26.78 14.41 13.54
CA ILE A 21 27.10 13.98 12.17
C ILE A 21 26.17 14.69 11.18
N LEU A 22 25.01 15.18 11.66
CA LEU A 22 24.04 15.90 10.85
C LEU A 22 24.58 17.27 10.42
N ALA A 23 24.60 17.53 9.14
CA ALA A 23 24.81 18.89 8.64
C ALA A 23 23.68 19.78 9.15
N LYS A 24 24.00 21.03 9.46
CA LYS A 24 23.02 21.99 9.97
C LYS A 24 22.01 22.47 8.93
N GLU A 25 22.25 22.18 7.65
CA GLU A 25 21.43 22.65 6.54
C GLU A 25 21.35 21.61 5.42
N TYR A 26 20.12 21.39 4.90
CA TYR A 26 19.79 20.55 3.77
C TYR A 26 18.82 21.28 2.84
N ASP A 27 18.90 20.97 1.53
CA ASP A 27 17.95 21.51 0.54
C ASP A 27 16.54 20.93 0.77
N ALA A 28 16.47 19.67 1.19
CA ALA A 28 15.20 19.02 1.54
C ALA A 28 15.37 18.01 2.67
N VAL A 29 14.37 17.90 3.53
CA VAL A 29 14.26 16.87 4.57
C VAL A 29 13.04 16.00 4.29
N VAL A 30 13.23 14.68 4.30
CA VAL A 30 12.16 13.69 4.18
C VAL A 30 11.91 13.06 5.55
N ILE A 31 10.65 12.97 5.97
CA ILE A 31 10.25 12.41 7.28
C ILE A 31 9.57 11.07 7.08
N GLY A 32 10.21 10.00 7.57
CA GLY A 32 9.73 8.61 7.50
C GLY A 32 10.24 7.84 6.29
N ALA A 33 10.90 6.70 6.53
CA ALA A 33 11.46 5.80 5.51
C ALA A 33 10.47 4.71 5.06
N GLY A 34 9.18 4.98 5.01
CA GLY A 34 8.21 4.12 4.30
C GLY A 34 8.34 4.30 2.79
N ASN A 35 7.54 3.55 2.02
CA ASN A 35 7.60 3.51 0.55
C ASN A 35 7.65 4.91 -0.11
N GLY A 36 6.76 5.81 0.28
CA GLY A 36 6.72 7.17 -0.26
C GLY A 36 7.93 8.01 0.13
N GLY A 37 8.43 7.87 1.36
CA GLY A 37 9.60 8.61 1.82
C GLY A 37 10.89 8.15 1.15
N LEU A 38 11.08 6.83 1.00
CA LEU A 38 12.24 6.26 0.31
C LEU A 38 12.32 6.73 -1.15
N THR A 39 11.21 6.65 -1.89
CA THR A 39 11.19 7.11 -3.29
C THR A 39 11.31 8.63 -3.40
N ALA A 40 10.76 9.39 -2.45
CA ALA A 40 10.94 10.84 -2.42
C ALA A 40 12.43 11.21 -2.20
N ALA A 41 13.08 10.59 -1.21
CA ALA A 41 14.48 10.84 -0.92
C ALA A 41 15.40 10.44 -2.10
N ALA A 42 15.16 9.26 -2.70
CA ALA A 42 15.92 8.81 -3.87
C ALA A 42 15.75 9.78 -5.05
N THR A 43 14.52 10.24 -5.30
CA THR A 43 14.25 11.18 -6.40
C THR A 43 14.90 12.53 -6.16
N LEU A 44 14.82 13.10 -4.96
CA LEU A 44 15.43 14.38 -4.62
C LEU A 44 16.97 14.32 -4.70
N ALA A 45 17.58 13.27 -4.12
CA ALA A 45 19.02 13.05 -4.21
C ALA A 45 19.47 12.86 -5.67
N GLY A 46 18.70 12.10 -6.47
CA GLY A 46 18.94 11.93 -7.90
C GLY A 46 18.82 13.23 -8.74
N LYS A 47 18.09 14.23 -8.22
CA LYS A 47 18.05 15.58 -8.79
C LYS A 47 19.18 16.49 -8.29
N GLY A 48 20.09 15.99 -7.48
CA GLY A 48 21.25 16.70 -6.95
C GLY A 48 20.98 17.57 -5.72
N LEU A 49 19.81 17.44 -5.08
CA LEU A 49 19.52 18.13 -3.82
C LEU A 49 20.24 17.45 -2.65
N LYS A 50 20.84 18.25 -1.77
CA LYS A 50 21.34 17.78 -0.49
C LYS A 50 20.15 17.33 0.38
N THR A 51 19.88 16.03 0.36
CA THR A 51 18.67 15.43 0.93
C THR A 51 19.00 14.68 2.22
N LEU A 52 18.18 14.88 3.26
CA LEU A 52 18.19 14.11 4.50
C LEU A 52 16.88 13.33 4.65
N LEU A 53 16.96 12.04 4.94
CA LEU A 53 15.83 11.20 5.35
C LEU A 53 15.96 10.86 6.83
N LEU A 54 14.94 11.19 7.61
CA LEU A 54 14.84 10.89 9.05
C LEU A 54 13.85 9.73 9.26
N GLU A 55 14.31 8.67 9.93
CA GLU A 55 13.47 7.52 10.30
C GLU A 55 13.60 7.22 11.80
N GLN A 56 12.45 7.12 12.49
CA GLN A 56 12.43 6.81 13.93
C GLN A 56 12.73 5.36 14.25
N HIS A 57 12.48 4.44 13.31
CA HIS A 57 12.78 3.02 13.42
C HIS A 57 14.25 2.74 13.05
N ASN A 58 14.72 1.53 13.33
CA ASN A 58 16.09 1.11 13.00
C ASN A 58 16.23 0.50 11.59
N LEU A 59 15.12 0.37 10.84
CA LEU A 59 15.06 -0.24 9.51
C LEU A 59 14.18 0.61 8.57
N PRO A 60 14.46 0.59 7.25
CA PRO A 60 13.59 1.18 6.25
C PRO A 60 12.35 0.34 5.99
N GLY A 61 11.32 0.94 5.41
CA GLY A 61 10.18 0.25 4.83
C GLY A 61 8.82 0.64 5.41
N GLY A 62 8.72 0.92 6.69
CA GLY A 62 7.42 1.13 7.34
C GLY A 62 6.55 -0.13 7.24
N PHE A 63 5.43 -0.11 6.51
CA PHE A 63 4.63 -1.31 6.20
C PHE A 63 5.38 -2.35 5.34
N ALA A 64 6.49 -1.97 4.72
CA ALA A 64 7.32 -2.81 3.88
C ALA A 64 8.58 -3.31 4.61
N THR A 65 8.48 -3.56 5.90
CA THR A 65 9.60 -4.06 6.73
C THR A 65 9.35 -5.50 7.12
N SER A 66 10.05 -6.47 6.52
CA SER A 66 9.99 -7.89 6.92
C SER A 66 10.46 -8.07 8.36
N PHE A 67 9.97 -9.10 9.02
CA PHE A 67 10.36 -9.43 10.40
C PHE A 67 10.55 -10.94 10.60
N VAL A 68 11.39 -11.30 11.56
CA VAL A 68 11.74 -12.70 11.83
C VAL A 68 11.10 -13.19 13.13
N ARG A 69 10.53 -14.40 13.09
CA ARG A 69 10.14 -15.18 14.27
C ARG A 69 10.60 -16.62 14.07
N GLY A 70 11.16 -17.21 15.10
CA GLY A 70 11.78 -18.53 14.98
C GLY A 70 12.77 -18.56 13.82
N ARG A 71 12.55 -19.46 12.87
CA ARG A 71 13.37 -19.61 11.65
C ARG A 71 12.72 -19.02 10.39
N PHE A 72 11.59 -18.32 10.55
CA PHE A 72 10.80 -17.74 9.45
C PHE A 72 10.98 -16.23 9.38
N GLU A 73 11.08 -15.70 8.16
CA GLU A 73 11.02 -14.27 7.88
C GLU A 73 9.71 -13.95 7.18
N PHE A 74 8.84 -13.22 7.85
CA PHE A 74 7.47 -12.90 7.41
C PHE A 74 7.41 -11.59 6.63
N GLU A 75 6.52 -11.57 5.63
CA GLU A 75 6.12 -10.36 4.91
C GLU A 75 4.96 -9.67 5.66
N PRO A 76 5.09 -8.40 6.08
CA PRO A 76 4.10 -7.80 6.99
C PRO A 76 2.77 -7.47 6.34
N SER A 77 2.74 -7.02 5.08
CA SER A 77 1.50 -6.54 4.46
C SER A 77 1.47 -6.61 2.94
N LEU A 78 2.55 -6.99 2.28
CA LEU A 78 2.57 -7.12 0.82
C LEU A 78 1.90 -8.43 0.42
N HIS A 79 0.83 -8.33 -0.37
CA HIS A 79 0.28 -9.47 -1.07
C HIS A 79 0.95 -9.60 -2.44
N GLU A 80 0.83 -8.59 -3.28
CA GLU A 80 1.53 -8.46 -4.55
C GLU A 80 1.54 -7.01 -5.03
N ILE A 81 2.43 -6.71 -5.97
CA ILE A 81 2.59 -5.37 -6.53
C ILE A 81 1.99 -5.32 -7.94
N SER A 82 1.05 -4.40 -8.16
CA SER A 82 0.48 -4.07 -9.48
C SER A 82 1.28 -2.99 -10.22
N ASP A 83 0.95 -2.76 -11.49
CA ASP A 83 1.57 -1.73 -12.36
C ASP A 83 3.08 -1.96 -12.55
N PHE A 84 3.49 -3.23 -12.51
CA PHE A 84 4.89 -3.63 -12.59
C PHE A 84 5.26 -4.10 -14.00
N GLY A 85 4.65 -5.17 -14.47
CA GLY A 85 4.89 -5.73 -15.80
C GLY A 85 6.22 -6.49 -15.94
N PRO A 86 6.40 -7.23 -17.05
CA PRO A 86 7.67 -7.86 -17.37
C PRO A 86 8.72 -6.83 -17.79
N SER A 87 10.00 -7.22 -17.86
CA SER A 87 11.11 -6.32 -18.20
C SER A 87 11.01 -5.69 -19.59
N GLU A 88 10.42 -6.42 -20.53
CA GLU A 88 10.20 -6.00 -21.93
C GLU A 88 8.95 -5.12 -22.11
N ASP A 89 8.03 -5.10 -21.12
CA ASP A 89 6.82 -4.29 -21.15
C ASP A 89 6.51 -3.76 -19.74
N LYS A 90 7.42 -2.89 -19.26
CA LYS A 90 7.37 -2.34 -17.90
C LYS A 90 6.13 -1.50 -17.65
N GLY A 91 5.52 -1.72 -16.49
CA GLY A 91 4.56 -0.80 -15.92
C GLY A 91 5.23 0.45 -15.35
N ASN A 92 4.43 1.47 -14.99
CA ASN A 92 4.98 2.74 -14.50
C ASN A 92 5.81 2.59 -13.22
N LEU A 93 5.44 1.67 -12.34
CA LEU A 93 6.17 1.44 -11.10
C LEU A 93 7.52 0.79 -11.35
N ARG A 94 7.59 -0.24 -12.21
CA ARG A 94 8.86 -0.87 -12.56
C ARG A 94 9.81 0.13 -13.21
N ALA A 95 9.29 0.95 -14.14
CA ALA A 95 10.05 2.03 -14.76
C ALA A 95 10.53 3.09 -13.74
N LEU A 96 9.73 3.39 -12.69
CA LEU A 96 10.19 4.26 -11.61
C LEU A 96 11.38 3.65 -10.88
N LEU A 97 11.26 2.41 -10.44
CA LEU A 97 12.26 1.78 -9.58
C LEU A 97 13.55 1.45 -10.34
N GLU A 98 13.44 0.82 -11.52
CA GLU A 98 14.59 0.35 -12.28
C GLU A 98 15.22 1.44 -13.17
N ASP A 99 14.40 2.25 -13.89
CA ASP A 99 14.93 3.16 -14.91
C ASP A 99 15.16 4.59 -14.36
N ARG A 100 14.25 5.09 -13.51
CA ARG A 100 14.35 6.47 -13.01
C ARG A 100 15.16 6.60 -11.72
N ILE A 101 14.99 5.66 -10.79
CA ILE A 101 15.77 5.60 -9.53
C ILE A 101 17.02 4.75 -9.74
N GLY A 102 16.89 3.61 -10.44
CA GLY A 102 18.00 2.73 -10.76
C GLY A 102 18.35 1.76 -9.63
N ILE A 103 17.35 1.19 -8.93
CA ILE A 103 17.61 0.07 -8.03
C ILE A 103 17.76 -1.23 -8.81
N ASP A 104 18.64 -2.09 -8.32
CA ASP A 104 18.83 -3.46 -8.82
C ASP A 104 18.20 -4.45 -7.83
N THR A 105 17.08 -5.05 -8.22
CA THR A 105 16.32 -5.99 -7.39
C THR A 105 15.64 -7.01 -8.29
N GLU A 106 15.72 -8.30 -7.91
CA GLU A 106 15.03 -9.38 -8.62
C GLU A 106 13.55 -9.39 -8.25
N TRP A 107 12.70 -9.51 -9.30
CA TRP A 107 11.24 -9.51 -9.17
C TRP A 107 10.65 -10.80 -9.71
N ILE A 108 9.80 -11.41 -8.93
CA ILE A 108 9.14 -12.68 -9.25
C ILE A 108 7.69 -12.40 -9.65
N ARG A 109 7.26 -12.93 -10.79
CA ARG A 109 5.86 -12.85 -11.21
C ARG A 109 5.02 -13.83 -10.39
N VAL A 110 3.88 -13.37 -9.88
CA VAL A 110 2.88 -14.22 -9.23
C VAL A 110 2.22 -15.13 -10.27
N PRO A 111 1.96 -16.42 -9.95
CA PRO A 111 1.48 -17.39 -10.94
C PRO A 111 0.09 -17.10 -11.52
N GLU A 112 -0.89 -16.74 -10.66
CA GLU A 112 -2.27 -16.45 -11.04
C GLU A 112 -2.75 -15.14 -10.40
N ALA A 113 -3.91 -14.63 -10.84
CA ALA A 113 -4.50 -13.44 -10.24
C ALA A 113 -5.01 -13.74 -8.82
N TYR A 114 -5.86 -14.75 -8.69
CA TYR A 114 -6.38 -15.20 -7.39
C TYR A 114 -7.21 -16.48 -7.55
N ARG A 115 -7.35 -17.24 -6.44
CA ARG A 115 -8.41 -18.24 -6.27
C ARG A 115 -9.50 -17.65 -5.38
N LEU A 116 -10.73 -17.57 -5.89
CA LEU A 116 -11.88 -17.05 -5.15
C LEU A 116 -12.77 -18.21 -4.69
N VAL A 117 -13.01 -18.27 -3.37
CA VAL A 117 -13.91 -19.28 -2.75
C VAL A 117 -15.01 -18.55 -1.99
N ILE A 118 -16.24 -18.63 -2.49
CA ILE A 118 -17.43 -17.99 -1.89
C ILE A 118 -18.63 -18.95 -1.87
N PRO A 119 -19.57 -18.81 -0.93
CA PRO A 119 -20.84 -19.54 -0.99
C PRO A 119 -21.62 -19.17 -2.26
N ASN A 120 -22.31 -20.16 -2.83
CA ASN A 120 -23.22 -19.98 -3.95
C ASN A 120 -24.67 -19.90 -3.44
N GLU A 121 -25.48 -18.98 -3.98
CA GLU A 121 -26.88 -18.79 -3.58
C GLU A 121 -27.78 -20.03 -3.82
N ILE A 122 -27.40 -20.90 -4.76
CA ILE A 122 -28.14 -22.13 -5.11
C ILE A 122 -27.72 -23.32 -4.24
N GLY A 123 -26.87 -23.11 -3.25
CA GLY A 123 -26.22 -24.15 -2.45
C GLY A 123 -24.88 -24.59 -3.07
N GLY A 124 -23.90 -24.91 -2.21
CA GLY A 124 -22.53 -25.20 -2.60
C GLY A 124 -21.62 -23.97 -2.57
N ARG A 125 -20.50 -24.06 -3.28
CA ARG A 125 -19.47 -22.99 -3.35
C ARG A 125 -19.08 -22.69 -4.79
N LEU A 126 -18.83 -21.43 -5.10
CA LEU A 126 -18.01 -21.03 -6.23
C LEU A 126 -16.55 -21.13 -5.79
N ASP A 127 -15.78 -21.90 -6.52
CA ASP A 127 -14.34 -22.10 -6.30
C ASP A 127 -13.66 -21.98 -7.68
N ILE A 128 -13.02 -20.83 -7.91
CA ILE A 128 -12.48 -20.49 -9.21
C ILE A 128 -11.05 -19.94 -9.07
N ASN A 129 -10.11 -20.55 -9.80
CA ASN A 129 -8.76 -20.03 -9.99
C ASN A 129 -8.74 -19.13 -11.23
N VAL A 130 -8.45 -17.83 -11.05
CA VAL A 130 -8.55 -16.79 -12.08
C VAL A 130 -7.15 -16.43 -12.59
N PRO A 131 -6.88 -16.59 -13.89
CA PRO A 131 -5.58 -16.27 -14.49
C PRO A 131 -5.43 -14.76 -14.76
N PHE A 132 -4.17 -14.34 -14.98
CA PHE A 132 -3.86 -13.07 -15.63
C PHE A 132 -4.07 -13.20 -17.16
N GLY A 133 -4.11 -12.07 -17.84
CA GLY A 133 -4.39 -11.99 -19.27
C GLY A 133 -5.86 -11.66 -19.54
N VAL A 134 -6.12 -10.70 -20.45
CA VAL A 134 -7.50 -10.21 -20.68
C VAL A 134 -8.40 -11.31 -21.22
N GLU A 135 -7.94 -12.05 -22.23
CA GLU A 135 -8.75 -13.09 -22.87
C GLU A 135 -8.89 -14.32 -21.96
N GLU A 136 -7.82 -14.71 -21.28
CA GLU A 136 -7.79 -15.79 -20.30
C GLU A 136 -8.73 -15.49 -19.12
N TYR A 137 -8.70 -14.27 -18.63
CA TYR A 137 -9.57 -13.77 -17.56
C TYR A 137 -11.05 -13.86 -17.96
N ILE A 138 -11.41 -13.32 -19.15
CA ILE A 138 -12.78 -13.35 -19.69
C ILE A 138 -13.23 -14.80 -19.93
N GLY A 139 -12.38 -15.60 -20.56
CA GLY A 139 -12.67 -17.01 -20.87
C GLY A 139 -12.91 -17.85 -19.62
N LYS A 140 -12.10 -17.61 -18.57
CA LYS A 140 -12.26 -18.33 -17.29
C LYS A 140 -13.58 -17.98 -16.59
N ILE A 141 -13.97 -16.72 -16.62
CA ILE A 141 -15.26 -16.29 -16.03
C ILE A 141 -16.44 -16.86 -16.83
N GLU A 142 -16.37 -16.88 -18.19
CA GLU A 142 -17.40 -17.49 -19.03
C GLU A 142 -17.56 -18.98 -18.77
N GLU A 143 -16.45 -19.72 -18.51
CA GLU A 143 -16.48 -21.14 -18.15
C GLU A 143 -17.35 -21.41 -16.91
N TYR A 144 -17.25 -20.56 -15.90
CA TYR A 144 -17.97 -20.69 -14.63
C TYR A 144 -19.34 -20.01 -14.62
N VAL A 145 -19.51 -18.97 -15.43
CA VAL A 145 -20.74 -18.18 -15.55
C VAL A 145 -21.12 -18.03 -17.02
N PRO A 146 -21.69 -19.06 -17.65
CA PRO A 146 -22.03 -19.04 -19.09
C PRO A 146 -22.93 -17.85 -19.45
N GLY A 147 -22.60 -17.16 -20.55
CA GLY A 147 -23.28 -15.97 -21.03
C GLY A 147 -22.76 -14.65 -20.44
N SER A 148 -21.71 -14.69 -19.62
CA SER A 148 -21.11 -13.49 -18.99
C SER A 148 -20.09 -12.77 -19.87
N SER A 149 -19.48 -13.43 -20.86
CA SER A 149 -18.34 -12.93 -21.63
C SER A 149 -18.56 -11.55 -22.24
N HIS A 150 -19.76 -11.28 -22.77
CA HIS A 150 -20.07 -9.96 -23.37
C HIS A 150 -19.99 -8.83 -22.33
N SER A 151 -20.62 -9.01 -21.17
CA SER A 151 -20.64 -7.97 -20.11
C SER A 151 -19.26 -7.84 -19.43
N VAL A 152 -18.55 -8.94 -19.23
CA VAL A 152 -17.17 -8.93 -18.68
C VAL A 152 -16.21 -8.25 -19.64
N ARG A 153 -16.26 -8.57 -20.94
CA ARG A 153 -15.44 -7.90 -21.97
C ARG A 153 -15.71 -6.39 -22.01
N ARG A 154 -16.99 -5.99 -21.96
CA ARG A 154 -17.35 -4.59 -21.94
C ARG A 154 -16.83 -3.88 -20.69
N PHE A 155 -16.89 -4.53 -19.54
CA PHE A 155 -16.34 -4.03 -18.29
C PHE A 155 -14.82 -3.82 -18.38
N VAL A 156 -14.08 -4.83 -18.84
CA VAL A 156 -12.61 -4.74 -19.02
C VAL A 156 -12.22 -3.64 -20.01
N TYR A 157 -12.99 -3.46 -21.09
CA TYR A 157 -12.80 -2.36 -22.03
C TYR A 157 -12.96 -0.99 -21.36
N LEU A 158 -14.00 -0.81 -20.54
CA LEU A 158 -14.18 0.42 -19.76
C LEU A 158 -13.02 0.65 -18.78
N CYS A 159 -12.50 -0.40 -18.14
CA CYS A 159 -11.34 -0.29 -17.28
C CYS A 159 -10.08 0.18 -18.03
N GLY A 160 -9.86 -0.32 -19.24
CA GLY A 160 -8.77 0.12 -20.12
C GLY A 160 -8.88 1.59 -20.50
N GLU A 161 -10.07 2.04 -20.91
CA GLU A 161 -10.31 3.46 -21.24
C GLU A 161 -10.05 4.38 -20.04
N VAL A 162 -10.40 3.94 -18.82
CA VAL A 162 -10.07 4.69 -17.58
C VAL A 162 -8.57 4.85 -17.42
N VAL A 163 -7.79 3.78 -17.60
CA VAL A 163 -6.31 3.83 -17.47
C VAL A 163 -5.72 4.77 -18.52
N ASP A 164 -6.16 4.68 -19.78
CA ASP A 164 -5.69 5.54 -20.86
C ASP A 164 -6.02 7.02 -20.60
N ALA A 165 -7.22 7.32 -20.10
CA ALA A 165 -7.64 8.67 -19.76
C ALA A 165 -6.81 9.24 -18.59
N LEU A 166 -6.55 8.44 -17.55
CA LEU A 166 -5.72 8.85 -16.41
C LEU A 166 -4.27 9.10 -16.82
N ASN A 167 -3.72 8.28 -17.71
CA ASN A 167 -2.37 8.49 -18.26
C ASN A 167 -2.31 9.79 -19.08
N TYR A 168 -3.29 10.03 -19.96
CA TYR A 168 -3.38 11.26 -20.73
C TYR A 168 -3.46 12.52 -19.82
N ILE A 169 -4.29 12.46 -18.76
CA ILE A 169 -4.38 13.57 -17.79
C ILE A 169 -3.04 13.80 -17.07
N ALA A 170 -2.36 12.74 -16.66
CA ALA A 170 -1.07 12.83 -15.98
C ALA A 170 0.02 13.42 -16.91
N GLU A 171 0.11 12.96 -18.16
CA GLU A 171 1.04 13.45 -19.18
C GLU A 171 0.79 14.92 -19.53
N SER A 172 -0.46 15.35 -19.50
CA SER A 172 -0.87 16.74 -19.77
C SER A 172 -0.48 17.72 -18.65
N LYS A 173 0.05 17.24 -17.52
CA LYS A 173 0.50 18.06 -16.37
C LYS A 173 -0.51 19.12 -15.94
N GLY A 174 -1.79 18.74 -15.86
CA GLY A 174 -2.90 19.62 -15.49
C GLY A 174 -3.52 20.44 -16.65
N ASN A 175 -3.02 20.30 -17.88
CA ASN A 175 -3.52 21.00 -19.07
C ASN A 175 -4.23 20.05 -20.04
N ALA A 176 -4.95 19.05 -19.54
CA ALA A 176 -5.70 18.11 -20.37
C ALA A 176 -6.74 18.83 -21.23
N ASP A 177 -6.73 18.60 -22.55
CA ASP A 177 -7.68 19.17 -23.49
C ASP A 177 -9.06 18.54 -23.31
N LYS A 178 -10.06 19.37 -22.98
CA LYS A 178 -11.44 18.93 -22.79
C LYS A 178 -12.02 18.25 -24.04
N LYS A 179 -11.62 18.69 -25.23
CA LYS A 179 -12.08 18.10 -26.49
C LYS A 179 -11.53 16.69 -26.64
N VAL A 180 -10.25 16.46 -26.34
CA VAL A 180 -9.65 15.12 -26.36
C VAL A 180 -10.36 14.20 -25.35
N LEU A 181 -10.62 14.68 -24.14
CA LEU A 181 -11.36 13.91 -23.13
C LEU A 181 -12.77 13.55 -23.60
N THR A 182 -13.47 14.48 -24.24
CA THR A 182 -14.83 14.25 -24.75
C THR A 182 -14.87 13.31 -25.95
N ASP A 183 -13.95 13.48 -26.89
CA ASP A 183 -13.96 12.73 -28.16
C ASP A 183 -13.36 11.34 -28.01
N LYS A 184 -12.26 11.22 -27.26
CA LYS A 184 -11.48 9.97 -27.15
C LYS A 184 -11.81 9.16 -25.89
N TYR A 185 -12.16 9.81 -24.78
CA TYR A 185 -12.37 9.19 -23.47
C TYR A 185 -13.79 9.44 -22.93
N SER A 186 -14.79 9.36 -23.80
CA SER A 186 -16.18 9.69 -23.46
C SER A 186 -16.78 8.75 -22.41
N ASN A 187 -16.41 7.47 -22.41
CA ASN A 187 -16.91 6.52 -21.41
C ASN A 187 -16.28 6.77 -20.04
N PHE A 188 -14.98 7.15 -19.99
CA PHE A 188 -14.35 7.60 -18.76
C PHE A 188 -15.13 8.77 -18.12
N LEU A 189 -15.43 9.82 -18.89
CA LEU A 189 -16.23 10.96 -18.39
C LEU A 189 -17.64 10.54 -17.93
N LYS A 190 -18.27 9.60 -18.64
CA LYS A 190 -19.60 9.10 -18.28
C LYS A 190 -19.60 8.23 -17.04
N THR A 191 -18.54 7.48 -16.79
CA THR A 191 -18.46 6.53 -15.67
C THR A 191 -17.79 7.12 -14.42
N ALA A 192 -17.03 8.20 -14.55
CA ALA A 192 -16.27 8.81 -13.46
C ALA A 192 -17.11 9.16 -12.20
N PRO A 193 -18.36 9.64 -12.29
CA PRO A 193 -19.15 9.97 -11.12
C PRO A 193 -19.86 8.78 -10.46
N TYR A 194 -19.73 7.57 -11.02
CA TYR A 194 -20.49 6.40 -10.56
C TYR A 194 -19.66 5.46 -9.70
N SER A 195 -20.36 4.73 -8.82
CA SER A 195 -19.77 3.64 -8.07
C SER A 195 -19.53 2.41 -8.96
N LEU A 196 -18.66 1.51 -8.49
CA LEU A 196 -18.40 0.23 -9.14
C LEU A 196 -19.69 -0.56 -9.35
N GLN A 197 -20.55 -0.67 -8.31
CA GLN A 197 -21.81 -1.39 -8.40
C GLN A 197 -22.73 -0.81 -9.49
N GLN A 198 -22.88 0.51 -9.57
CA GLN A 198 -23.72 1.15 -10.58
C GLN A 198 -23.26 0.84 -12.01
N VAL A 199 -21.95 0.79 -12.24
CA VAL A 199 -21.39 0.41 -13.56
C VAL A 199 -21.66 -1.06 -13.87
N LEU A 200 -21.42 -1.98 -12.91
CA LEU A 200 -21.71 -3.42 -13.09
C LEU A 200 -23.19 -3.66 -13.42
N ASP A 201 -24.10 -3.01 -12.71
CA ASP A 201 -25.55 -3.11 -12.93
C ASP A 201 -25.95 -2.57 -14.30
N SER A 202 -25.37 -1.45 -14.73
CA SER A 202 -25.61 -0.86 -16.05
C SER A 202 -25.22 -1.79 -17.20
N LEU A 203 -24.20 -2.64 -16.99
CA LEU A 203 -23.74 -3.65 -17.93
C LEU A 203 -24.61 -4.93 -17.90
N LYS A 204 -25.56 -5.04 -16.99
CA LYS A 204 -26.38 -6.22 -16.76
C LYS A 204 -25.53 -7.49 -16.57
N MET A 205 -24.40 -7.33 -15.90
CA MET A 205 -23.48 -8.44 -15.63
C MET A 205 -24.15 -9.46 -14.69
N PRO A 206 -24.08 -10.76 -14.97
CA PRO A 206 -24.59 -11.80 -14.09
C PRO A 206 -24.01 -11.69 -12.67
N TYR A 207 -24.80 -11.95 -11.65
CA TYR A 207 -24.42 -11.75 -10.25
C TYR A 207 -23.11 -12.45 -9.87
N LEU A 208 -22.93 -13.73 -10.21
CA LEU A 208 -21.68 -14.45 -9.92
C LEU A 208 -20.49 -13.86 -10.66
N ALA A 209 -20.66 -13.40 -11.91
CA ALA A 209 -19.60 -12.73 -12.66
C ALA A 209 -19.20 -11.41 -11.97
N GLN A 210 -20.18 -10.65 -11.41
CA GLN A 210 -19.86 -9.46 -10.62
C GLN A 210 -18.97 -9.83 -9.42
N LYS A 211 -19.26 -10.93 -8.69
CA LYS A 211 -18.44 -11.35 -7.54
C LYS A 211 -17.02 -11.73 -7.95
N ILE A 212 -16.87 -12.42 -9.09
CA ILE A 212 -15.54 -12.79 -9.58
C ILE A 212 -14.75 -11.52 -9.98
N VAL A 213 -15.29 -10.64 -10.83
CA VAL A 213 -14.54 -9.46 -11.30
C VAL A 213 -14.23 -8.46 -10.17
N THR A 214 -14.95 -8.51 -9.07
CA THR A 214 -14.74 -7.60 -7.93
C THR A 214 -13.93 -8.21 -6.79
N ALA A 215 -13.36 -9.41 -6.92
CA ALA A 215 -12.66 -10.09 -5.84
C ALA A 215 -11.55 -9.25 -5.17
N TYR A 216 -10.87 -8.39 -5.93
CA TYR A 216 -9.86 -7.45 -5.42
C TYR A 216 -10.43 -6.25 -4.63
N TRP A 217 -11.74 -6.18 -4.37
CA TRP A 217 -12.36 -5.03 -3.69
C TRP A 217 -11.72 -4.71 -2.33
N CYS A 218 -11.30 -5.72 -1.61
CA CYS A 218 -10.66 -5.57 -0.30
C CYS A 218 -9.32 -4.82 -0.38
N TYR A 219 -8.60 -4.87 -1.50
CA TYR A 219 -7.37 -4.10 -1.71
C TYR A 219 -7.59 -2.58 -1.76
N LEU A 220 -8.82 -2.15 -1.96
CA LEU A 220 -9.20 -0.73 -1.88
C LEU A 220 -9.98 -0.38 -0.60
N GLY A 221 -10.39 -1.39 0.19
CA GLY A 221 -11.02 -1.19 1.49
C GLY A 221 -12.38 -0.47 1.41
N MET A 222 -13.18 -0.70 0.36
CA MET A 222 -14.50 -0.12 0.19
C MET A 222 -15.44 -1.11 -0.49
N GLY A 223 -16.66 -1.29 0.01
CA GLY A 223 -17.69 -2.09 -0.65
C GLY A 223 -18.07 -1.52 -2.03
N THR A 224 -18.54 -2.38 -2.93
CA THR A 224 -18.80 -2.01 -4.35
C THR A 224 -19.80 -0.87 -4.53
N LYS A 225 -20.74 -0.68 -3.59
CA LYS A 225 -21.72 0.42 -3.63
C LYS A 225 -21.10 1.79 -3.35
N GLY A 226 -20.05 1.86 -2.53
CA GLY A 226 -19.36 3.09 -2.16
C GLY A 226 -18.08 3.34 -2.98
N MET A 227 -17.52 2.31 -3.59
CA MET A 227 -16.24 2.38 -4.31
C MET A 227 -16.35 3.15 -5.62
N SER A 228 -15.43 4.07 -5.87
CA SER A 228 -15.30 4.74 -7.18
C SER A 228 -14.96 3.73 -8.27
N PHE A 229 -15.76 3.68 -9.35
CA PHE A 229 -15.48 2.81 -10.48
C PHE A 229 -14.10 3.09 -11.09
N THR A 230 -13.73 4.36 -11.27
CA THR A 230 -12.46 4.73 -11.91
C THR A 230 -11.24 4.26 -11.13
N LEU A 231 -11.30 4.26 -9.80
CA LEU A 231 -10.21 3.77 -8.96
C LEU A 231 -10.08 2.24 -9.07
N PHE A 232 -11.19 1.52 -8.95
CA PHE A 232 -11.20 0.06 -9.09
C PHE A 232 -10.75 -0.38 -10.49
N ALA A 233 -11.27 0.29 -11.52
CA ALA A 233 -10.94 0.02 -12.92
C ALA A 233 -9.43 0.18 -13.19
N ALA A 234 -8.82 1.26 -12.69
CA ALA A 234 -7.40 1.51 -12.84
C ALA A 234 -6.54 0.42 -12.16
N MET A 235 -6.95 -0.04 -10.98
CA MET A 235 -6.28 -1.13 -10.27
C MET A 235 -6.44 -2.45 -11.02
N LEU A 236 -7.67 -2.89 -11.27
CA LEU A 236 -7.95 -4.19 -11.89
C LEU A 236 -7.27 -4.34 -13.26
N TYR A 237 -7.40 -3.32 -14.12
CA TYR A 237 -6.83 -3.38 -15.47
C TYR A 237 -5.31 -3.60 -15.46
N LYS A 238 -4.62 -2.94 -14.53
CA LYS A 238 -3.17 -3.11 -14.35
C LYS A 238 -2.81 -4.52 -13.87
N TYR A 239 -3.58 -5.09 -12.95
CA TYR A 239 -3.38 -6.48 -12.53
C TYR A 239 -3.56 -7.46 -13.69
N ILE A 240 -4.69 -7.42 -14.36
CA ILE A 240 -4.99 -8.43 -15.41
C ILE A 240 -4.13 -8.29 -16.66
N THR A 241 -3.64 -7.07 -17.00
CA THR A 241 -2.82 -6.84 -18.21
C THR A 241 -1.33 -6.97 -17.96
N LYS A 242 -0.82 -6.50 -16.82
CA LYS A 242 0.62 -6.49 -16.50
C LYS A 242 1.02 -7.63 -15.58
N GLY A 243 0.06 -8.32 -14.95
CA GLY A 243 0.30 -9.29 -13.89
C GLY A 243 0.68 -8.63 -12.57
N ALA A 244 0.96 -9.45 -11.58
CA ALA A 244 1.41 -9.04 -10.26
C ALA A 244 2.82 -9.59 -9.98
N TYR A 245 3.57 -8.88 -9.14
CA TYR A 245 4.97 -9.19 -8.87
C TYR A 245 5.29 -9.06 -7.38
N LEU A 246 6.34 -9.79 -6.98
CA LEU A 246 6.93 -9.75 -5.65
C LEU A 246 8.43 -9.49 -5.75
N PRO A 247 9.03 -8.75 -4.80
CA PRO A 247 10.46 -8.73 -4.67
C PRO A 247 10.94 -10.08 -4.12
N LYS A 248 11.94 -10.71 -4.77
CA LYS A 248 12.44 -12.05 -4.39
C LYS A 248 12.85 -12.13 -2.92
N HIS A 249 13.48 -11.08 -2.43
CA HIS A 249 13.95 -10.99 -1.04
C HIS A 249 12.96 -10.25 -0.15
N ARG A 250 11.65 -10.41 -0.41
CA ARG A 250 10.55 -9.75 0.30
C ARG A 250 10.66 -8.22 0.26
N SER A 251 9.76 -7.54 0.95
CA SER A 251 9.74 -6.07 0.98
C SER A 251 11.05 -5.48 1.49
N HIS A 252 11.70 -6.13 2.47
CA HIS A 252 12.97 -5.65 3.00
C HIS A 252 14.07 -5.56 1.94
N GLY A 253 14.10 -6.47 0.97
CA GLY A 253 15.09 -6.48 -0.11
C GLY A 253 15.07 -5.20 -0.94
N TYR A 254 13.91 -4.78 -1.45
CA TYR A 254 13.84 -3.57 -2.27
C TYR A 254 13.93 -2.27 -1.44
N THR A 255 13.47 -2.28 -0.18
CA THR A 255 13.61 -1.09 0.68
C THR A 255 15.06 -0.83 1.06
N CYS A 256 15.86 -1.90 1.28
CA CYS A 256 17.30 -1.78 1.42
C CYS A 256 17.99 -1.33 0.12
N ALA A 257 17.53 -1.80 -1.05
CA ALA A 257 18.06 -1.33 -2.32
C ALA A 257 17.80 0.17 -2.54
N LEU A 258 16.64 0.68 -2.11
CA LEU A 258 16.35 2.11 -2.11
C LEU A 258 17.23 2.88 -1.12
N ASP A 259 17.48 2.37 0.10
CA ASP A 259 18.42 2.97 1.06
C ASP A 259 19.82 3.09 0.45
N MET A 260 20.33 1.99 -0.10
CA MET A 260 21.65 1.98 -0.76
C MET A 260 21.73 3.00 -1.90
N LYS A 261 20.67 3.06 -2.72
CA LYS A 261 20.62 4.00 -3.85
C LYS A 261 20.56 5.45 -3.39
N ILE A 262 19.82 5.79 -2.34
CA ILE A 262 19.79 7.13 -1.77
C ILE A 262 21.21 7.55 -1.35
N ARG A 263 21.94 6.66 -0.67
CA ARG A 263 23.33 6.94 -0.23
C ARG A 263 24.29 7.06 -1.42
N GLU A 264 24.15 6.20 -2.43
CA GLU A 264 24.92 6.29 -3.68
C GLU A 264 24.74 7.65 -4.40
N LEU A 265 23.51 8.17 -4.38
CA LEU A 265 23.15 9.46 -4.94
C LEU A 265 23.55 10.66 -4.05
N GLY A 266 24.25 10.42 -2.93
CA GLY A 266 24.71 11.44 -2.00
C GLY A 266 23.68 11.90 -0.98
N GLY A 267 22.53 11.23 -0.91
CA GLY A 267 21.53 11.44 0.16
C GLY A 267 22.00 10.88 1.50
N HIS A 268 21.51 11.48 2.58
CA HIS A 268 21.81 11.08 3.94
C HIS A 268 20.58 10.46 4.60
N ILE A 269 20.74 9.34 5.29
CA ILE A 269 19.67 8.67 6.03
C ILE A 269 20.10 8.47 7.49
N GLU A 270 19.27 8.95 8.41
CA GLU A 270 19.43 8.74 9.84
C GLU A 270 18.29 7.91 10.40
N TYR A 271 18.63 6.70 10.86
CA TYR A 271 17.74 5.80 11.59
C TYR A 271 17.75 6.11 13.09
N ASN A 272 16.78 5.56 13.83
CA ASN A 272 16.57 5.82 15.26
C ASN A 272 16.50 7.32 15.57
N THR A 273 16.08 8.14 14.59
CA THR A 273 16.04 9.59 14.67
C THR A 273 14.66 10.09 14.29
N LYS A 274 13.85 10.37 15.29
CA LYS A 274 12.50 10.90 15.12
C LYS A 274 12.54 12.39 14.80
N ALA A 275 11.85 12.80 13.73
CA ALA A 275 11.49 14.21 13.55
C ALA A 275 10.45 14.59 14.62
N GLU A 276 10.79 15.51 15.51
CA GLU A 276 9.93 15.92 16.62
C GLU A 276 9.11 17.15 16.27
N LYS A 277 9.70 18.09 15.49
CA LYS A 277 9.01 19.31 15.04
C LYS A 277 9.37 19.64 13.59
N ILE A 278 8.39 20.12 12.85
CA ILE A 278 8.57 20.87 11.61
C ILE A 278 8.41 22.34 11.98
N LEU A 279 9.49 23.09 11.87
CA LEU A 279 9.52 24.51 12.23
C LEU A 279 8.93 25.33 11.10
N VAL A 280 7.93 26.14 11.42
CA VAL A 280 7.21 26.98 10.45
C VAL A 280 7.23 28.43 10.93
N GLU A 281 7.48 29.35 10.05
CA GLU A 281 7.41 30.79 10.30
C GLU A 281 6.65 31.47 9.15
N ASN A 282 5.63 32.25 9.47
CA ASN A 282 4.79 32.96 8.49
C ASN A 282 4.21 32.02 7.41
N GLY A 283 3.77 30.81 7.80
CA GLY A 283 3.20 29.83 6.89
C GLY A 283 4.21 29.06 6.03
N GLN A 284 5.51 29.22 6.25
CA GLN A 284 6.59 28.58 5.47
C GLN A 284 7.45 27.67 6.36
N VAL A 285 7.87 26.52 5.83
CA VAL A 285 8.85 25.66 6.49
C VAL A 285 10.20 26.37 6.55
N VAL A 286 10.82 26.38 7.76
CA VAL A 286 12.17 26.93 7.99
C VAL A 286 13.14 25.91 8.56
N GLY A 287 12.66 24.72 8.95
CA GLY A 287 13.53 23.68 9.48
C GLY A 287 12.79 22.50 10.09
N VAL A 288 13.59 21.56 10.60
CA VAL A 288 13.13 20.37 11.35
C VAL A 288 13.96 20.25 12.62
N GLU A 289 13.31 19.90 13.73
CA GLU A 289 13.96 19.57 15.00
C GLU A 289 13.79 18.07 15.28
N THR A 290 14.88 17.38 15.59
CA THR A 290 14.86 15.95 15.94
C THR A 290 14.57 15.74 17.43
N SER A 291 14.19 14.53 17.81
CA SER A 291 14.02 14.14 19.22
C SER A 291 15.31 14.22 20.04
N GLN A 292 16.46 14.32 19.39
CA GLN A 292 17.78 14.49 20.02
C GLN A 292 18.13 15.98 20.22
N GLY A 293 17.27 16.88 19.74
CA GLY A 293 17.44 18.33 19.84
C GLY A 293 18.23 18.97 18.71
N ASP A 294 18.59 18.19 17.66
CA ASP A 294 19.27 18.74 16.49
C ASP A 294 18.31 19.60 15.67
N LYS A 295 18.72 20.82 15.35
CA LYS A 295 17.97 21.74 14.50
C LYS A 295 18.59 21.78 13.10
N ILE A 296 17.82 21.36 12.12
CA ILE A 296 18.20 21.24 10.72
C ILE A 296 17.45 22.31 9.95
N LYS A 297 18.19 23.22 9.32
CA LYS A 297 17.61 24.25 8.46
C LYS A 297 17.24 23.65 7.11
N THR A 298 16.02 23.89 6.68
CA THR A 298 15.51 23.55 5.35
C THR A 298 14.25 24.33 5.07
N ASN A 299 13.99 24.65 3.80
CA ASN A 299 12.74 25.26 3.36
C ASN A 299 11.79 24.23 2.72
N HIS A 300 12.20 22.96 2.64
CA HIS A 300 11.41 21.91 2.00
C HIS A 300 11.37 20.64 2.84
N VAL A 301 10.16 20.20 3.16
CA VAL A 301 9.89 18.95 3.86
C VAL A 301 8.93 18.09 3.04
N VAL A 302 9.30 16.83 2.81
CA VAL A 302 8.38 15.79 2.31
C VAL A 302 8.06 14.86 3.47
N SER A 303 6.80 14.82 3.88
CA SER A 303 6.36 13.95 4.97
C SER A 303 5.70 12.69 4.44
N ASN A 304 6.24 11.53 4.84
CA ASN A 304 5.59 10.22 4.66
C ASN A 304 4.73 9.85 5.90
N ALA A 305 4.75 10.66 6.94
CA ALA A 305 3.82 10.55 8.05
C ALA A 305 2.44 11.10 7.67
N SER A 306 1.39 10.59 8.34
CA SER A 306 0.01 11.02 8.04
C SER A 306 -0.19 12.52 8.31
N PRO A 307 -1.04 13.21 7.52
CA PRO A 307 -1.40 14.60 7.79
C PRO A 307 -1.94 14.82 9.20
N HIS A 308 -2.67 13.85 9.76
CA HIS A 308 -3.14 13.89 11.15
C HIS A 308 -1.99 14.02 12.14
N LEU A 309 -0.92 13.23 11.99
CA LEU A 309 0.26 13.32 12.84
C LEU A 309 0.98 14.66 12.63
N VAL A 310 1.16 15.06 11.38
CA VAL A 310 1.89 16.28 11.04
C VAL A 310 1.20 17.51 11.62
N TYR A 311 -0.07 17.74 11.28
CA TYR A 311 -0.78 18.94 11.74
C TYR A 311 -1.08 18.94 13.23
N ASN A 312 -1.39 17.78 13.83
CA ASN A 312 -1.69 17.71 15.27
C ASN A 312 -0.46 17.68 16.16
N GLN A 313 0.70 17.19 15.67
CA GLN A 313 1.86 16.99 16.55
C GLN A 313 3.14 17.66 16.07
N LEU A 314 3.48 17.56 14.76
CA LEU A 314 4.81 17.93 14.29
C LEU A 314 4.97 19.43 13.98
N ILE A 315 3.94 20.14 13.49
CA ILE A 315 4.07 21.57 13.19
C ILE A 315 4.30 22.40 14.46
N TYR A 316 5.30 23.27 14.41
CA TYR A 316 5.64 24.15 15.52
C TYR A 316 6.03 25.57 15.01
N PRO A 317 5.49 26.66 15.63
CA PRO A 317 4.44 26.63 16.66
C PRO A 317 3.07 26.21 16.09
N LYS A 318 2.18 25.74 16.96
CA LYS A 318 0.83 25.28 16.54
C LYS A 318 -0.04 26.37 15.92
N THR A 319 0.26 27.61 16.20
CA THR A 319 -0.42 28.78 15.62
C THR A 319 -0.19 28.92 14.11
N GLU A 320 0.81 28.24 13.55
CA GLU A 320 1.09 28.21 12.11
C GLU A 320 0.25 27.20 11.35
N VAL A 321 -0.51 26.31 12.03
CA VAL A 321 -1.42 25.38 11.35
C VAL A 321 -2.72 26.08 11.01
N PRO A 322 -3.05 26.27 9.71
CA PRO A 322 -4.32 26.88 9.33
C PRO A 322 -5.51 26.01 9.73
N ASP A 323 -6.61 26.63 10.17
CA ASP A 323 -7.86 25.92 10.51
C ASP A 323 -8.35 24.99 9.39
N MET A 324 -8.13 25.38 8.14
CA MET A 324 -8.53 24.58 6.97
C MET A 324 -7.78 23.25 6.90
N ALA A 325 -6.52 23.18 7.34
CA ALA A 325 -5.75 21.93 7.39
C ALA A 325 -6.44 20.90 8.33
N TYR A 326 -6.86 21.34 9.50
CA TYR A 326 -7.62 20.50 10.44
C TYR A 326 -8.98 20.09 9.86
N LYS A 327 -9.70 21.04 9.25
CA LYS A 327 -11.03 20.76 8.64
C LYS A 327 -10.91 19.73 7.52
N THR A 328 -9.91 19.84 6.66
CA THR A 328 -9.70 18.89 5.57
C THR A 328 -9.34 17.49 6.10
N CYS A 329 -8.44 17.38 7.09
CA CYS A 329 -8.14 16.09 7.71
C CYS A 329 -9.38 15.45 8.34
N ASN A 330 -10.18 16.23 9.08
CA ASN A 330 -11.34 15.73 9.80
C ASN A 330 -12.56 15.45 8.89
N ALA A 331 -12.61 16.06 7.71
CA ALA A 331 -13.68 15.79 6.72
C ALA A 331 -13.49 14.45 5.99
N ARG A 332 -12.28 13.91 6.01
CA ARG A 332 -11.95 12.64 5.35
C ARG A 332 -12.05 11.48 6.33
N LYS A 333 -12.69 10.40 5.87
CA LYS A 333 -12.76 9.17 6.64
C LYS A 333 -11.45 8.40 6.49
N VAL A 334 -10.86 8.02 7.63
CA VAL A 334 -9.66 7.17 7.63
C VAL A 334 -10.06 5.74 7.23
N GLY A 335 -9.27 5.14 6.37
CA GLY A 335 -9.50 3.78 5.88
C GLY A 335 -9.17 2.72 6.93
N PHE A 336 -9.41 1.47 6.55
CA PHE A 336 -9.20 0.32 7.43
C PHE A 336 -7.75 0.13 7.84
N SER A 337 -7.58 -0.50 8.97
CA SER A 337 -6.38 -1.23 9.37
C SER A 337 -6.52 -2.70 9.02
N ALA A 338 -5.43 -3.46 9.15
CA ALA A 338 -5.44 -4.90 8.94
C ALA A 338 -5.36 -5.66 10.27
N PHE A 339 -5.90 -6.88 10.24
CA PHE A 339 -5.61 -7.94 11.18
C PHE A 339 -4.96 -9.07 10.40
N VAL A 340 -3.74 -9.44 10.76
CA VAL A 340 -2.96 -10.41 9.99
C VAL A 340 -2.45 -11.51 10.89
N VAL A 341 -2.67 -12.76 10.45
CA VAL A 341 -2.12 -13.96 11.06
C VAL A 341 -1.00 -14.47 10.16
N TYR A 342 0.19 -14.56 10.68
CA TYR A 342 1.37 -15.09 10.00
C TYR A 342 1.66 -16.48 10.53
N LEU A 343 1.82 -17.45 9.63
CA LEU A 343 2.12 -18.83 9.97
C LEU A 343 3.41 -19.30 9.30
N GLY A 344 4.31 -19.86 10.11
CA GLY A 344 5.38 -20.73 9.66
C GLY A 344 4.93 -22.18 9.80
N LEU A 345 4.93 -22.94 8.71
CA LEU A 345 4.46 -24.32 8.66
C LEU A 345 5.63 -25.28 8.50
N ASP A 346 5.61 -26.42 9.20
CA ASP A 346 6.61 -27.49 9.11
C ASP A 346 6.39 -28.45 7.91
N LYS A 347 5.52 -28.05 6.97
CA LYS A 347 5.22 -28.76 5.72
C LYS A 347 5.24 -27.81 4.53
N THR A 348 5.46 -28.39 3.36
CA THR A 348 5.31 -27.67 2.09
C THR A 348 3.83 -27.50 1.74
N PHE A 349 3.51 -26.52 0.89
CA PHE A 349 2.14 -26.33 0.40
C PHE A 349 1.66 -27.50 -0.48
N GLU A 350 2.57 -28.17 -1.20
CA GLU A 350 2.26 -29.40 -1.96
C GLU A 350 1.75 -30.50 -1.04
N GLU A 351 2.41 -30.74 0.11
CA GLU A 351 1.99 -31.73 1.12
C GLU A 351 0.63 -31.37 1.75
N LEU A 352 0.31 -30.09 1.81
CA LEU A 352 -0.96 -29.58 2.36
C LEU A 352 -2.07 -29.48 1.30
N GLY A 353 -1.80 -29.77 0.02
CA GLY A 353 -2.76 -29.64 -1.08
C GLY A 353 -3.11 -28.19 -1.45
N LEU A 354 -2.22 -27.24 -1.17
CA LEU A 354 -2.36 -25.81 -1.45
C LEU A 354 -1.45 -25.41 -2.61
N ASN A 355 -2.00 -25.29 -3.81
CA ASN A 355 -1.21 -25.12 -5.04
C ASN A 355 -1.21 -23.68 -5.57
N GLU A 356 -2.13 -22.82 -5.14
CA GLU A 356 -2.21 -21.43 -5.59
C GLU A 356 -1.47 -20.50 -4.62
N TYR A 357 -1.07 -19.35 -5.14
CA TYR A 357 -0.40 -18.31 -4.37
C TYR A 357 -1.37 -17.52 -3.52
N GLY A 358 -2.48 -17.04 -4.11
CA GLY A 358 -3.41 -16.11 -3.48
C GLY A 358 -4.83 -16.61 -3.43
N TYR A 359 -5.45 -16.58 -2.23
CA TYR A 359 -6.84 -16.98 -2.03
C TYR A 359 -7.65 -15.82 -1.46
N PHE A 360 -8.84 -15.58 -2.03
CA PHE A 360 -9.90 -14.81 -1.39
C PHE A 360 -10.98 -15.78 -0.92
N VAL A 361 -11.12 -15.90 0.40
CA VAL A 361 -12.11 -16.78 1.03
C VAL A 361 -13.13 -15.91 1.76
N TYR A 362 -14.38 -15.96 1.32
CA TYR A 362 -15.47 -15.22 1.94
C TYR A 362 -16.57 -16.19 2.41
N SER A 363 -17.10 -15.97 3.62
CA SER A 363 -18.21 -16.74 4.17
C SER A 363 -19.58 -16.29 3.68
N ILE A 364 -19.65 -15.09 3.07
CA ILE A 364 -20.83 -14.52 2.41
C ILE A 364 -20.44 -13.89 1.06
N PRO A 365 -21.36 -13.83 0.07
CA PRO A 365 -21.01 -13.32 -1.25
C PRO A 365 -21.11 -11.78 -1.39
N ASP A 366 -21.81 -11.06 -0.49
CA ASP A 366 -21.98 -9.61 -0.63
C ASP A 366 -20.83 -8.84 -0.01
N THR A 367 -20.07 -8.14 -0.85
CA THR A 367 -18.91 -7.35 -0.44
C THR A 367 -19.27 -6.14 0.42
N ASN A 368 -20.52 -5.65 0.35
CA ASN A 368 -20.95 -4.51 1.16
C ASN A 368 -21.29 -4.94 2.58
N ASP A 369 -21.86 -6.12 2.75
CA ASP A 369 -22.11 -6.69 4.07
C ASP A 369 -20.79 -7.03 4.78
N ILE A 370 -19.79 -7.56 4.04
CA ILE A 370 -18.44 -7.79 4.58
C ILE A 370 -17.79 -6.45 4.98
N TYR A 371 -17.94 -5.40 4.13
CA TYR A 371 -17.41 -4.07 4.42
C TYR A 371 -18.01 -3.46 5.70
N ASP A 372 -19.32 -3.65 5.93
CA ASP A 372 -19.99 -3.16 7.13
C ASP A 372 -19.51 -3.92 8.38
N ASP A 373 -19.29 -5.24 8.25
CA ASP A 373 -18.78 -6.12 9.33
C ASP A 373 -17.38 -5.72 9.81
N PHE A 374 -16.54 -5.15 8.96
CA PHE A 374 -15.21 -4.65 9.36
C PHE A 374 -15.25 -3.54 10.42
N SER A 375 -16.43 -3.03 10.74
CA SER A 375 -16.65 -2.04 11.80
C SER A 375 -17.00 -2.68 13.16
N VAL A 376 -17.03 -4.00 13.24
CA VAL A 376 -17.37 -4.76 14.44
C VAL A 376 -16.30 -5.84 14.70
N LEU A 377 -15.91 -6.06 15.96
CA LEU A 377 -15.02 -7.16 16.35
C LEU A 377 -15.81 -8.48 16.45
N SER A 378 -16.24 -8.97 15.30
CA SER A 378 -16.91 -10.26 15.12
C SER A 378 -16.01 -11.27 14.42
N ARG A 379 -16.47 -12.51 14.28
CA ARG A 379 -15.82 -13.50 13.40
C ARG A 379 -15.67 -12.93 11.99
N PRO A 380 -14.47 -12.92 11.39
CA PRO A 380 -14.26 -12.35 10.07
C PRO A 380 -15.10 -13.05 8.99
N MET A 381 -15.84 -12.28 8.19
CA MET A 381 -16.64 -12.80 7.06
C MET A 381 -15.83 -12.95 5.77
N GLY A 382 -14.58 -12.53 5.77
CA GLY A 382 -13.71 -12.63 4.60
C GLY A 382 -12.25 -12.41 4.93
N GLN A 383 -11.41 -13.07 4.16
CA GLN A 383 -9.96 -12.97 4.28
C GLN A 383 -9.27 -13.16 2.94
N ALA A 384 -8.14 -12.49 2.78
CA ALA A 384 -7.15 -12.75 1.74
C ALA A 384 -6.01 -13.57 2.34
N THR A 385 -5.65 -14.66 1.69
CA THR A 385 -4.60 -15.58 2.17
C THR A 385 -3.50 -15.67 1.13
N ILE A 386 -2.25 -15.61 1.57
CA ILE A 386 -1.08 -15.69 0.71
C ILE A 386 -0.24 -16.90 1.10
N CYS A 387 0.06 -17.74 0.11
CA CYS A 387 0.95 -18.90 0.19
C CYS A 387 2.27 -18.55 -0.49
N LEU A 388 3.17 -17.92 0.25
CA LEU A 388 4.34 -17.23 -0.32
C LEU A 388 5.27 -18.16 -1.10
N ASN A 389 5.50 -19.40 -0.63
CA ASN A 389 6.38 -20.35 -1.30
C ASN A 389 5.88 -20.80 -2.68
N ASN A 390 4.59 -20.64 -3.01
CA ASN A 390 4.08 -20.93 -4.35
C ASN A 390 4.54 -19.92 -5.41
N ALA A 391 4.95 -18.72 -4.98
CA ALA A 391 5.60 -17.74 -5.87
C ALA A 391 7.13 -17.72 -5.68
N ILE A 392 7.62 -17.86 -4.45
CA ILE A 392 9.05 -17.82 -4.09
C ILE A 392 9.41 -19.09 -3.31
N PRO A 393 9.74 -20.20 -4.00
CA PRO A 393 9.90 -21.51 -3.36
C PRO A 393 10.95 -21.57 -2.26
N ASP A 394 11.99 -20.74 -2.35
CA ASP A 394 13.13 -20.66 -1.41
C ASP A 394 12.99 -19.57 -0.35
N CYS A 395 11.77 -19.03 -0.12
CA CYS A 395 11.55 -17.97 0.87
C CYS A 395 11.51 -18.43 2.33
N SER A 396 11.49 -19.74 2.58
CA SER A 396 11.53 -20.36 3.91
C SER A 396 12.53 -21.50 3.96
N PRO A 397 12.88 -22.05 5.16
CA PRO A 397 13.73 -23.22 5.26
C PRO A 397 13.19 -24.42 4.47
N PRO A 398 14.06 -25.30 3.93
CA PRO A 398 13.63 -26.48 3.17
C PRO A 398 12.63 -27.35 3.92
N GLY A 399 11.56 -27.81 3.24
CA GLY A 399 10.48 -28.61 3.81
C GLY A 399 9.46 -27.82 4.62
N THR A 400 9.51 -26.48 4.56
CA THR A 400 8.58 -25.60 5.28
C THR A 400 7.88 -24.63 4.34
N SER A 401 6.87 -23.93 4.83
CA SER A 401 6.21 -22.84 4.10
C SER A 401 5.77 -21.67 4.98
N ILE A 402 5.58 -20.52 4.34
CA ILE A 402 5.10 -19.29 4.97
C ILE A 402 3.74 -18.92 4.38
N MET A 403 2.79 -18.71 5.28
CA MET A 403 1.42 -18.32 4.95
C MET A 403 0.99 -17.10 5.74
N SER A 404 0.13 -16.28 5.18
CA SER A 404 -0.52 -15.20 5.92
C SER A 404 -2.00 -15.11 5.60
N PHE A 405 -2.81 -14.85 6.62
CA PHE A 405 -4.24 -14.52 6.51
C PHE A 405 -4.43 -13.06 6.85
N THR A 406 -5.11 -12.33 6.00
CA THR A 406 -5.39 -10.90 6.20
C THR A 406 -6.90 -10.66 6.14
N THR A 407 -7.43 -10.04 7.18
CA THR A 407 -8.75 -9.39 7.17
C THR A 407 -8.62 -7.93 7.59
N LEU A 408 -9.70 -7.17 7.45
CA LEU A 408 -9.69 -5.76 7.75
C LEU A 408 -10.55 -5.44 8.97
N TYR A 409 -10.14 -4.42 9.72
CA TYR A 409 -10.93 -3.83 10.79
C TYR A 409 -10.73 -2.32 10.83
N ARG A 410 -11.74 -1.60 11.29
CA ARG A 410 -11.52 -0.20 11.67
C ARG A 410 -10.68 -0.15 12.94
N GLY A 411 -9.68 0.74 12.94
CA GLY A 411 -8.80 0.86 14.09
C GLY A 411 -9.55 1.27 15.37
N GLU A 412 -10.65 2.01 15.22
CA GLU A 412 -11.51 2.43 16.32
C GLU A 412 -12.11 1.25 17.08
N CYS A 413 -12.43 0.13 16.42
CA CYS A 413 -12.98 -1.06 17.08
C CYS A 413 -12.03 -1.66 18.13
N TRP A 414 -10.73 -1.46 17.94
CA TRP A 414 -9.69 -1.96 18.84
C TRP A 414 -9.36 -0.99 19.97
N ALA A 415 -9.80 0.28 19.88
CA ALA A 415 -9.52 1.28 20.90
C ALA A 415 -10.19 0.98 22.25
N ASP A 416 -11.34 0.32 22.21
CA ASP A 416 -12.14 -0.03 23.40
C ASP A 416 -11.82 -1.44 23.95
N VAL A 417 -10.93 -2.19 23.31
CA VAL A 417 -10.49 -3.51 23.80
C VAL A 417 -9.63 -3.33 25.04
N LYS A 418 -10.06 -3.91 26.14
CA LYS A 418 -9.31 -3.84 27.38
C LYS A 418 -8.02 -4.64 27.31
N PRO A 419 -6.94 -4.19 27.98
CA PRO A 419 -5.67 -4.91 27.97
C PRO A 419 -5.77 -6.39 28.39
N GLU A 420 -6.62 -6.70 29.37
CA GLU A 420 -6.86 -8.07 29.86
C GLU A 420 -7.52 -8.97 28.81
N ASP A 421 -8.36 -8.42 27.94
CA ASP A 421 -9.09 -9.17 26.91
C ASP A 421 -8.33 -9.27 25.57
N TYR A 422 -7.26 -8.49 25.40
CA TYR A 422 -6.59 -8.30 24.13
C TYR A 422 -6.02 -9.58 23.52
N PHE A 423 -5.33 -10.39 24.33
CA PHE A 423 -4.70 -11.61 23.84
C PHE A 423 -5.70 -12.70 23.51
N ASP A 424 -6.73 -12.87 24.34
CA ASP A 424 -7.79 -13.86 24.12
C ASP A 424 -8.58 -13.51 22.85
N LEU A 425 -8.94 -12.24 22.67
CA LEU A 425 -9.66 -11.77 21.49
C LEU A 425 -8.85 -11.99 20.21
N LYS A 426 -7.57 -11.58 20.17
CA LYS A 426 -6.76 -11.73 18.97
C LYS A 426 -6.51 -13.20 18.63
N SER A 427 -6.31 -14.07 19.62
CA SER A 427 -6.16 -15.51 19.42
C SER A 427 -7.43 -16.14 18.87
N LYS A 428 -8.59 -15.79 19.44
CA LYS A 428 -9.88 -16.25 18.95
C LYS A 428 -10.14 -15.87 17.49
N LEU A 429 -9.89 -14.61 17.11
CA LEU A 429 -10.09 -14.17 15.73
C LEU A 429 -9.13 -14.88 14.77
N ALA A 430 -7.89 -15.14 15.18
CA ALA A 430 -6.94 -15.92 14.39
C ALA A 430 -7.42 -17.37 14.20
N ASP A 431 -7.90 -18.00 15.25
CA ASP A 431 -8.48 -19.34 15.18
C ASP A 431 -9.71 -19.38 14.25
N ASP A 432 -10.59 -18.39 14.33
CA ASP A 432 -11.76 -18.26 13.44
C ASP A 432 -11.35 -18.15 11.96
N MET A 433 -10.25 -17.45 11.64
CA MET A 433 -9.74 -17.33 10.28
C MET A 433 -9.14 -18.63 9.76
N ILE A 434 -8.37 -19.32 10.59
CA ILE A 434 -7.80 -20.63 10.25
C ILE A 434 -8.91 -21.65 10.01
N ASP A 435 -9.90 -21.73 10.91
CA ASP A 435 -11.04 -22.63 10.79
C ASP A 435 -11.85 -22.39 9.50
N GLU A 436 -12.08 -21.12 9.13
CA GLU A 436 -12.83 -20.82 7.90
C GLU A 436 -12.04 -21.24 6.65
N PHE A 437 -10.73 -21.03 6.64
CA PHE A 437 -9.87 -21.44 5.53
C PHE A 437 -9.82 -22.95 5.38
N GLU A 438 -9.58 -23.68 6.48
CA GLU A 438 -9.56 -25.15 6.48
C GLU A 438 -10.89 -25.75 6.01
N LYS A 439 -12.00 -25.21 6.51
CA LYS A 439 -13.35 -25.61 6.10
C LYS A 439 -13.63 -25.26 4.64
N ALA A 440 -13.21 -24.08 4.18
CA ALA A 440 -13.44 -23.62 2.81
C ALA A 440 -12.74 -24.48 1.77
N LEU A 441 -11.52 -24.90 2.05
CA LEU A 441 -10.68 -25.65 1.11
C LEU A 441 -10.61 -27.16 1.42
N ASN A 442 -11.20 -27.60 2.52
CA ASN A 442 -11.13 -28.98 3.03
C ASN A 442 -9.68 -29.44 3.22
N VAL A 443 -8.87 -28.63 3.87
CA VAL A 443 -7.45 -28.88 4.20
C VAL A 443 -7.26 -28.86 5.71
N ASN A 444 -6.12 -29.39 6.19
CA ASN A 444 -5.71 -29.27 7.59
C ASN A 444 -4.30 -28.65 7.62
N ILE A 445 -4.20 -27.39 8.03
CA ILE A 445 -2.94 -26.67 8.20
C ILE A 445 -2.55 -26.55 9.67
N ARG A 446 -3.52 -26.64 10.58
CA ARG A 446 -3.35 -26.43 12.03
C ARG A 446 -2.29 -27.35 12.64
N ASP A 447 -2.30 -28.62 12.23
CA ASP A 447 -1.35 -29.63 12.73
C ASP A 447 0.11 -29.38 12.24
N SER A 448 0.30 -28.46 11.32
CA SER A 448 1.61 -28.12 10.73
C SER A 448 2.10 -26.74 11.16
N ILE A 449 1.41 -26.06 12.05
CA ILE A 449 1.83 -24.73 12.54
C ILE A 449 3.02 -24.90 13.49
N GLU A 450 4.18 -24.38 13.08
CA GLU A 450 5.38 -24.31 13.92
C GLU A 450 5.53 -22.94 14.58
N GLU A 451 5.16 -21.87 13.85
CA GLU A 451 5.26 -20.49 14.34
C GLU A 451 3.97 -19.73 13.99
N ILE A 452 3.47 -18.95 14.94
CA ILE A 452 2.32 -18.07 14.74
C ILE A 452 2.59 -16.69 15.31
N GLU A 453 2.38 -15.66 14.50
CA GLU A 453 2.40 -14.25 14.95
C GLU A 453 1.12 -13.57 14.49
N ILE A 454 0.57 -12.68 15.32
CA ILE A 454 -0.70 -11.99 15.02
C ILE A 454 -0.52 -10.50 15.16
N ALA A 455 -0.69 -9.76 14.06
CA ALA A 455 -0.73 -8.31 14.04
C ALA A 455 -2.17 -7.78 14.02
N THR A 456 -2.44 -6.80 14.86
CA THR A 456 -3.72 -6.11 14.98
C THR A 456 -3.59 -4.65 14.52
N PRO A 457 -4.68 -3.89 14.39
CA PRO A 457 -4.61 -2.45 14.20
C PRO A 457 -3.70 -1.71 15.22
N SER A 458 -3.70 -2.16 16.47
CA SER A 458 -2.80 -1.61 17.50
C SER A 458 -1.32 -1.90 17.21
N THR A 459 -1.00 -3.07 16.65
CA THR A 459 0.36 -3.42 16.21
C THR A 459 0.83 -2.47 15.11
N PHE A 460 0.01 -2.27 14.07
CA PHE A 460 0.35 -1.36 12.98
C PHE A 460 0.47 0.09 13.45
N ALA A 461 -0.44 0.58 14.31
CA ALA A 461 -0.35 1.91 14.91
C ALA A 461 0.95 2.08 15.73
N HIS A 462 1.36 1.05 16.46
CA HIS A 462 2.59 1.09 17.26
C HIS A 462 3.84 1.26 16.40
N TYR A 463 3.99 0.42 15.37
CA TYR A 463 5.21 0.39 14.55
C TYR A 463 5.27 1.52 13.52
N THR A 464 4.16 1.85 12.86
CA THR A 464 4.16 2.79 11.73
C THR A 464 3.73 4.21 12.11
N LYS A 465 3.14 4.40 13.28
CA LYS A 465 2.49 5.65 13.72
C LYS A 465 1.39 6.14 12.76
N ALA A 466 0.90 5.24 11.88
CA ALA A 466 -0.27 5.54 11.07
C ALA A 466 -1.49 5.77 11.97
N PHE A 467 -2.29 6.77 11.65
CA PHE A 467 -3.48 7.11 12.44
C PHE A 467 -4.42 5.90 12.50
N ASN A 468 -4.80 5.48 13.70
CA ASN A 468 -5.58 4.26 13.99
C ASN A 468 -5.02 2.98 13.36
N GLY A 469 -3.72 2.92 13.08
CA GLY A 469 -3.08 1.78 12.40
C GLY A 469 -3.51 1.59 10.94
N SER A 470 -4.16 2.60 10.33
CA SER A 470 -4.68 2.49 8.97
C SER A 470 -3.61 2.11 7.97
N VAL A 471 -3.86 1.03 7.22
CA VAL A 471 -3.02 0.59 6.09
C VAL A 471 -3.49 1.22 4.78
N TYR A 472 -4.70 1.79 4.75
CA TYR A 472 -5.32 2.33 3.54
C TYR A 472 -5.35 3.88 3.45
N GLY A 473 -4.81 4.59 4.43
CA GLY A 473 -4.86 6.05 4.43
C GLY A 473 -6.30 6.56 4.51
N TYR A 474 -6.69 7.45 3.59
CA TYR A 474 -8.08 7.90 3.49
C TYR A 474 -8.93 6.96 2.64
N GLU A 475 -10.16 6.71 3.07
CA GLU A 475 -11.14 5.85 2.40
C GLU A 475 -11.52 6.43 1.02
N PRO A 476 -11.44 5.64 -0.08
CA PRO A 476 -11.58 6.17 -1.43
C PRO A 476 -13.03 6.14 -1.92
N GLY A 477 -13.88 7.03 -1.44
CA GLY A 477 -15.23 7.23 -1.97
C GLY A 477 -15.25 7.95 -3.33
N PRO A 478 -16.40 8.03 -4.03
CA PRO A 478 -16.49 8.72 -5.32
C PRO A 478 -16.10 10.20 -5.27
N TRP A 479 -16.33 10.86 -4.13
CA TRP A 479 -16.00 12.27 -3.89
C TRP A 479 -14.57 12.48 -3.35
N ASP A 480 -13.90 11.44 -2.87
CA ASP A 480 -12.51 11.47 -2.40
C ASP A 480 -11.67 10.33 -3.05
N SER A 481 -11.79 10.20 -4.35
CA SER A 481 -11.01 9.28 -5.17
C SER A 481 -9.84 10.00 -5.84
N ILE A 482 -9.10 9.29 -6.69
CA ILE A 482 -7.90 9.83 -7.35
C ILE A 482 -8.15 11.12 -8.14
N LEU A 483 -9.30 11.25 -8.83
CA LEU A 483 -9.59 12.44 -9.63
C LEU A 483 -9.87 13.69 -8.79
N PRO A 484 -10.81 13.68 -7.80
CA PRO A 484 -10.96 14.81 -6.88
C PRO A 484 -9.66 15.22 -6.20
N ARG A 485 -8.87 14.24 -5.74
CA ARG A 485 -7.57 14.50 -5.07
C ARG A 485 -6.56 15.17 -5.99
N LEU A 486 -6.47 14.75 -7.25
CA LEU A 486 -5.61 15.39 -8.25
C LEU A 486 -6.04 16.82 -8.55
N MET A 487 -7.36 17.08 -8.61
CA MET A 487 -7.89 18.43 -8.86
C MET A 487 -7.66 19.39 -7.70
N CYS A 488 -7.69 18.90 -6.45
CA CYS A 488 -7.52 19.72 -5.24
C CYS A 488 -6.08 19.75 -4.72
N MET A 489 -5.14 19.07 -5.36
CA MET A 489 -3.79 18.86 -4.85
C MET A 489 -3.03 20.14 -4.51
N ASN A 490 -3.22 21.21 -5.30
CA ASN A 490 -2.57 22.50 -5.05
C ASN A 490 -3.30 23.30 -3.97
N ASP A 491 -4.61 23.12 -3.84
CA ASP A 491 -5.45 23.85 -2.88
C ASP A 491 -5.31 23.32 -1.45
N GLU A 492 -4.77 22.11 -1.30
CA GLU A 492 -4.51 21.46 0.00
C GLU A 492 -3.08 21.66 0.52
N ASN A 493 -2.29 22.47 -0.13
CA ASN A 493 -0.94 22.83 0.32
C ASN A 493 -1.00 24.01 1.30
N TYR A 494 -1.35 23.71 2.56
CA TYR A 494 -1.61 24.71 3.60
C TYR A 494 -0.37 25.36 4.21
N ILE A 495 0.80 24.73 4.08
CA ILE A 495 2.08 25.23 4.58
C ILE A 495 3.09 25.17 3.44
N GLU A 496 3.66 26.31 3.15
CA GLU A 496 4.64 26.45 2.07
C GLU A 496 5.90 25.63 2.37
N GLY A 497 6.37 24.86 1.36
CA GLY A 497 7.52 23.97 1.51
C GLY A 497 7.21 22.59 2.12
N LEU A 498 5.96 22.33 2.53
CA LEU A 498 5.53 21.01 3.03
C LEU A 498 4.79 20.23 1.95
N GLN A 499 5.22 19.00 1.67
CA GLN A 499 4.54 18.05 0.78
C GLN A 499 4.28 16.73 1.50
N PHE A 500 3.25 15.98 1.06
CA PHE A 500 2.93 14.67 1.61
C PHE A 500 3.19 13.56 0.58
N SER A 501 3.69 12.43 1.06
CA SER A 501 3.85 11.18 0.30
C SER A 501 3.22 9.99 1.05
N GLY A 502 3.17 8.81 0.42
CA GLY A 502 2.61 7.61 1.05
C GLY A 502 1.11 7.46 0.90
N GLY A 503 0.51 6.59 1.72
CA GLY A 503 -0.89 6.17 1.60
C GLY A 503 -1.94 7.26 1.84
N PHE A 504 -1.60 8.31 2.56
CA PHE A 504 -2.47 9.47 2.79
C PHE A 504 -2.36 10.56 1.71
N ALA A 505 -1.46 10.38 0.75
CA ALA A 505 -1.26 11.35 -0.33
C ALA A 505 -2.25 11.16 -1.48
N VAL A 506 -2.10 11.98 -2.52
CA VAL A 506 -3.01 12.09 -3.67
C VAL A 506 -3.31 10.76 -4.35
N ARG A 507 -2.31 9.88 -4.50
CA ARG A 507 -2.47 8.61 -5.23
C ARG A 507 -3.17 7.50 -4.46
N CYS A 508 -3.63 7.77 -3.25
CA CYS A 508 -4.19 6.78 -2.33
C CYS A 508 -3.16 5.77 -1.81
N HIS A 509 -3.65 4.74 -1.15
CA HIS A 509 -2.88 3.70 -0.48
C HIS A 509 -2.38 2.60 -1.45
N GLY A 510 -1.69 1.61 -0.86
CA GLY A 510 -1.06 0.48 -1.55
C GLY A 510 0.42 0.75 -1.86
N TYR A 511 1.17 -0.30 -2.11
CA TYR A 511 2.62 -0.21 -2.36
C TYR A 511 2.93 0.61 -3.60
N SER A 512 2.32 0.26 -4.74
CA SER A 512 2.53 0.96 -6.01
C SER A 512 2.18 2.44 -5.90
N SER A 513 1.03 2.76 -5.34
CA SER A 513 0.55 4.14 -5.19
C SER A 513 1.43 4.95 -4.25
N SER A 514 1.87 4.34 -3.13
CA SER A 514 2.75 5.00 -2.16
C SER A 514 4.13 5.30 -2.72
N LEU A 515 4.76 4.34 -3.42
CA LEU A 515 6.05 4.54 -4.10
C LEU A 515 5.95 5.66 -5.14
N MET A 516 4.94 5.64 -5.99
CA MET A 516 4.73 6.68 -7.01
C MET A 516 4.36 8.04 -6.43
N SER A 517 3.70 8.09 -5.26
CA SER A 517 3.41 9.36 -4.58
C SER A 517 4.67 10.03 -4.05
N GLY A 518 5.68 9.24 -3.67
CA GLY A 518 6.98 9.75 -3.25
C GLY A 518 7.70 10.48 -4.38
N GLU A 519 7.75 9.89 -5.58
CA GLU A 519 8.29 10.57 -6.76
C GLU A 519 7.54 11.88 -7.05
N MET A 520 6.20 11.84 -7.02
CA MET A 520 5.38 13.01 -7.28
C MET A 520 5.64 14.14 -6.29
N ALA A 521 5.67 13.85 -5.00
CA ALA A 521 5.99 14.84 -3.96
C ALA A 521 7.40 15.42 -4.14
N ALA A 522 8.36 14.58 -4.48
CA ALA A 522 9.74 15.02 -4.75
C ALA A 522 9.84 15.94 -5.96
N LEU A 523 9.14 15.63 -7.06
CA LEU A 523 9.14 16.48 -8.26
C LEU A 523 8.48 17.84 -8.02
N LEU A 524 7.42 17.90 -7.22
CA LEU A 524 6.80 19.16 -6.80
C LEU A 524 7.74 19.97 -5.92
N THR A 525 8.42 19.32 -4.97
CA THR A 525 9.44 19.94 -4.11
C THR A 525 10.61 20.48 -4.94
N TYR A 526 11.11 19.69 -5.89
CA TYR A 526 12.21 20.10 -6.78
C TYR A 526 11.84 21.30 -7.67
N LYS A 527 10.62 21.29 -8.23
CA LYS A 527 10.11 22.43 -9.00
C LYS A 527 10.14 23.71 -8.17
N ARG A 528 9.63 23.65 -6.96
CA ARG A 528 9.61 24.78 -6.04
C ARG A 528 11.02 25.24 -5.64
N PHE A 529 11.92 24.31 -5.34
CA PHE A 529 13.32 24.61 -5.07
C PHE A 529 13.97 25.41 -6.20
N LEU A 530 13.69 25.06 -7.47
CA LEU A 530 14.20 25.80 -8.62
C LEU A 530 13.56 27.19 -8.78
N GLU A 531 12.31 27.38 -8.38
CA GLU A 531 11.64 28.68 -8.42
C GLU A 531 12.26 29.63 -7.40
N VAL A 532 12.45 29.20 -6.16
CA VAL A 532 13.07 30.00 -5.07
C VAL A 532 14.53 30.36 -5.36
N ASN A 533 15.29 29.47 -5.99
CA ASN A 533 16.71 29.74 -6.31
C ASN A 533 16.94 30.51 -7.62
N LYS A 534 15.87 30.88 -8.34
CA LYS A 534 15.94 31.77 -9.52
C LYS A 534 15.71 33.25 -9.17
N GLU A 535 15.11 33.53 -8.00
CA GLU A 535 14.96 34.86 -7.41
C GLU A 535 16.19 35.23 -6.57
#